data_1e69677cdb8ed516676cd58fb30caec3
#
_entry.id   1e69677cdb8ed516676cd58fb30caec3
#
_cell.length_a   1.000
_cell.length_b   1.000
_cell.length_c   1.000
_cell.angle_alpha   90.00
_cell.angle_beta   90.00
_cell.angle_gamma   90.00
#
_symmetry.space_group_name_H-M   'P 1'
#
loop_
_entity.id
_entity.type
_entity.pdbx_description
1 polymer ?
#
loop_
_entity_poly.entity_id
_entity_poly.type
_entity_poly.pdbx_seq_one_letter_code
_entity_poly.pdbx_strand_id
1 'polypeptide(L)'
;MFGINSNNSWSRCNCFCLSEAFDGSASHYETVFGIILGSGCGGVLVINKKIISGANGLGGEWSLNQMPLTNTPNLKSDKILDFSNRLEGYLSGKSIEKRFNEQFNESISAKEIFSRYRKKDSNSTLFINEYKDILARCLVIIITTLDPDAIVFGGGISNEIDFLDQIKKKTSSFINEPNLKTVFLKPKYGDASGVRGAAILSRQSSI
;
A
#
# COMPACT_ATOMS: atom_id res chain seq x y z
N MET A 1 5.43 -3.12 16.48
CA MET A 1 6.86 -3.06 16.79
C MET A 1 7.59 -3.72 15.61
N PHE A 2 7.97 -2.95 14.62
CA PHE A 2 8.75 -3.43 13.47
C PHE A 2 10.22 -3.13 13.79
N GLY A 3 10.82 -4.02 14.60
CA GLY A 3 12.22 -3.94 14.95
C GLY A 3 13.06 -4.36 13.74
N ILE A 4 13.86 -3.46 13.21
CA ILE A 4 14.95 -3.81 12.31
C ILE A 4 15.99 -4.53 13.17
N ASN A 5 15.92 -5.85 13.21
CA ASN A 5 17.00 -6.66 13.74
C ASN A 5 18.11 -6.71 12.69
N SER A 6 19.32 -6.43 13.12
CA SER A 6 20.58 -6.51 12.38
C SER A 6 20.94 -7.92 11.82
N ASN A 7 20.00 -8.86 11.85
CA ASN A 7 20.10 -10.20 11.28
C ASN A 7 19.06 -10.30 10.17
N ASN A 8 19.41 -10.10 8.90
CA ASN A 8 18.78 -10.49 7.63
C ASN A 8 17.35 -11.10 7.67
N SER A 9 16.44 -10.64 8.52
CA SER A 9 15.06 -11.09 8.51
C SER A 9 14.23 -10.23 7.56
N TRP A 10 14.10 -10.71 6.33
CA TRP A 10 13.28 -10.08 5.32
C TRP A 10 11.80 -10.10 5.73
N SER A 11 11.14 -8.95 5.64
CA SER A 11 9.70 -8.85 5.95
C SER A 11 8.85 -9.55 4.89
N ARG A 12 7.58 -9.86 5.22
CA ARG A 12 6.63 -10.39 4.23
C ARG A 12 6.48 -9.46 3.03
N CYS A 13 6.61 -8.16 3.25
CA CYS A 13 6.53 -7.14 2.21
C CYS A 13 7.67 -7.29 1.20
N ASN A 14 8.89 -7.48 1.71
CA ASN A 14 10.09 -7.69 0.90
C ASN A 14 9.96 -8.92 0.00
N CYS A 15 9.58 -10.05 0.60
CA CYS A 15 9.36 -11.30 -0.13
C CYS A 15 8.25 -11.16 -1.18
N PHE A 16 7.13 -10.53 -0.82
CA PHE A 16 6.01 -10.31 -1.73
C PHE A 16 6.45 -9.54 -2.99
N CYS A 17 7.03 -8.37 -2.81
CA CYS A 17 7.40 -7.52 -3.94
C CYS A 17 8.51 -8.13 -4.79
N LEU A 18 9.51 -8.75 -4.15
CA LEU A 18 10.57 -9.43 -4.89
C LEU A 18 10.02 -10.55 -5.78
N SER A 19 9.07 -11.35 -5.29
CA SER A 19 8.42 -12.38 -6.09
C SER A 19 7.72 -11.78 -7.31
N GLU A 20 6.95 -10.70 -7.12
CA GLU A 20 6.21 -10.08 -8.20
C GLU A 20 7.14 -9.37 -9.22
N ALA A 21 8.25 -8.80 -8.76
CA ALA A 21 9.27 -8.20 -9.63
C ALA A 21 10.14 -9.25 -10.33
N PHE A 22 10.30 -10.46 -9.78
CA PHE A 22 11.19 -11.47 -10.33
C PHE A 22 10.54 -12.24 -11.49
N ASP A 23 9.36 -12.83 -11.28
CA ASP A 23 8.62 -13.64 -12.26
C ASP A 23 7.08 -13.45 -12.19
N GLY A 24 6.62 -12.50 -11.39
CA GLY A 24 5.21 -12.17 -11.20
C GLY A 24 4.66 -11.12 -12.16
N SER A 25 3.67 -10.36 -11.68
CA SER A 25 2.96 -9.34 -12.48
C SER A 25 3.85 -8.16 -12.90
N ALA A 26 4.93 -7.90 -12.15
CA ALA A 26 5.86 -6.81 -12.40
C ALA A 26 7.22 -7.25 -12.99
N SER A 27 7.32 -8.47 -13.53
CA SER A 27 8.60 -9.06 -13.98
C SER A 27 9.29 -8.33 -15.14
N HIS A 28 8.55 -7.52 -15.88
CA HIS A 28 9.04 -6.74 -17.03
C HIS A 28 9.44 -5.30 -16.69
N TYR A 29 9.32 -4.91 -15.41
CA TYR A 29 9.60 -3.57 -14.94
C TYR A 29 10.90 -3.53 -14.12
N GLU A 30 11.67 -2.45 -14.26
CA GLU A 30 12.94 -2.29 -13.57
C GLU A 30 12.77 -1.74 -12.15
N THR A 31 11.93 -0.69 -12.02
CA THR A 31 11.64 -0.03 -10.75
C THR A 31 10.23 -0.38 -10.29
N VAL A 32 10.13 -1.22 -9.27
CA VAL A 32 8.86 -1.74 -8.76
C VAL A 32 8.67 -1.32 -7.31
N PHE A 33 7.53 -0.70 -7.01
CA PHE A 33 7.14 -0.44 -5.63
C PHE A 33 6.03 -1.41 -5.21
N GLY A 34 6.31 -2.23 -4.20
CA GLY A 34 5.32 -3.16 -3.64
C GLY A 34 4.60 -2.52 -2.46
N ILE A 35 3.28 -2.62 -2.44
CA ILE A 35 2.42 -2.17 -1.34
C ILE A 35 1.69 -3.37 -0.79
N ILE A 36 1.72 -3.55 0.53
CA ILE A 36 0.85 -4.49 1.22
C ILE A 36 -0.17 -3.73 2.06
N LEU A 37 -1.45 -3.94 1.74
CA LEU A 37 -2.61 -3.46 2.50
C LEU A 37 -3.31 -4.68 3.12
N GLY A 38 -3.05 -4.89 4.39
CA GLY A 38 -3.59 -6.01 5.17
C GLY A 38 -4.06 -5.52 6.54
N SER A 39 -3.83 -6.30 7.60
CA SER A 39 -4.06 -5.84 8.99
C SER A 39 -3.20 -4.63 9.35
N GLY A 40 -2.03 -4.49 8.73
CA GLY A 40 -1.16 -3.32 8.72
C GLY A 40 -1.01 -2.79 7.28
N CYS A 41 -0.12 -1.80 7.12
CA CYS A 41 0.27 -1.23 5.83
C CYS A 41 1.80 -1.26 5.72
N GLY A 42 2.34 -1.70 4.60
CA GLY A 42 3.78 -1.72 4.36
C GLY A 42 4.13 -1.45 2.91
N GLY A 43 5.39 -1.15 2.65
CA GLY A 43 5.89 -0.97 1.30
C GLY A 43 7.34 -1.44 1.17
N VAL A 44 7.78 -1.63 -0.06
CA VAL A 44 9.14 -2.02 -0.40
C VAL A 44 9.49 -1.55 -1.80
N LEU A 45 10.73 -1.12 -1.98
CA LEU A 45 11.28 -0.74 -3.26
C LEU A 45 12.17 -1.87 -3.80
N VAL A 46 11.92 -2.29 -5.04
CA VAL A 46 12.74 -3.25 -5.79
C VAL A 46 13.22 -2.57 -7.07
N ILE A 47 14.52 -2.54 -7.29
CA ILE A 47 15.14 -2.01 -8.52
C ILE A 47 16.00 -3.11 -9.14
N ASN A 48 15.81 -3.38 -10.42
CA ASN A 48 16.53 -4.44 -11.14
C ASN A 48 16.50 -5.77 -10.38
N LYS A 49 15.33 -6.15 -9.88
CA LYS A 49 15.10 -7.40 -9.12
C LYS A 49 15.90 -7.50 -7.80
N LYS A 50 16.34 -6.36 -7.26
CA LYS A 50 17.02 -6.28 -5.96
C LYS A 50 16.24 -5.37 -5.02
N ILE A 51 16.05 -5.84 -3.78
CA ILE A 51 15.40 -5.03 -2.74
C ILE A 51 16.34 -3.90 -2.34
N ILE A 52 15.80 -2.71 -2.25
CA ILE A 52 16.50 -1.51 -1.79
C ILE A 52 16.17 -1.29 -0.31
N SER A 53 17.06 -1.73 0.55
CA SER A 53 16.91 -1.56 2.00
C SER A 53 17.25 -0.14 2.48
N GLY A 54 18.17 0.54 1.79
CA GLY A 54 18.69 1.84 2.20
C GLY A 54 19.64 1.74 3.39
N ALA A 55 20.25 2.87 3.75
CA ALA A 55 21.26 2.94 4.80
C ALA A 55 20.76 2.57 6.21
N ASN A 56 19.48 2.82 6.46
CA ASN A 56 18.83 2.58 7.75
C ASN A 56 17.84 1.38 7.73
N GLY A 57 17.80 0.61 6.64
CA GLY A 57 16.83 -0.45 6.44
C GLY A 57 15.39 0.06 6.25
N LEU A 58 15.18 1.34 5.93
CA LEU A 58 13.88 1.98 5.79
C LEU A 58 13.45 2.16 4.32
N GLY A 59 14.20 1.58 3.39
CA GLY A 59 13.87 1.67 1.97
C GLY A 59 12.50 1.10 1.67
N GLY A 60 11.58 1.95 1.21
CA GLY A 60 10.22 1.55 0.91
C GLY A 60 9.22 1.60 2.08
N GLU A 61 9.64 1.91 3.30
CA GLU A 61 8.77 2.00 4.49
C GLU A 61 7.85 3.23 4.46
N TRP A 62 7.07 3.35 3.40
CA TRP A 62 6.19 4.50 3.13
C TRP A 62 5.08 4.69 4.14
N SER A 63 4.63 3.60 4.77
CA SER A 63 3.55 3.61 5.75
C SER A 63 3.88 4.43 7.01
N LEU A 64 5.17 4.67 7.24
CA LEU A 64 5.68 5.52 8.33
C LEU A 64 5.56 7.03 8.02
N ASN A 65 5.35 7.40 6.74
CA ASN A 65 5.14 8.80 6.38
C ASN A 65 3.89 9.36 7.05
N GLN A 66 3.93 10.66 7.30
CA GLN A 66 2.76 11.39 7.78
C GLN A 66 1.70 11.47 6.67
N MET A 67 0.45 11.47 7.07
CA MET A 67 -0.66 11.66 6.16
C MET A 67 -0.53 13.01 5.44
N PRO A 68 -0.63 13.06 4.11
CA PRO A 68 -0.70 14.34 3.39
C PRO A 68 -1.85 15.19 3.94
N LEU A 69 -1.59 16.48 4.18
CA LEU A 69 -2.62 17.40 4.63
C LEU A 69 -3.83 17.35 3.68
N THR A 70 -4.96 16.98 4.23
CA THR A 70 -6.25 16.98 3.53
C THR A 70 -7.18 17.93 4.26
N ASN A 71 -8.13 18.52 3.55
CA ASN A 71 -9.22 19.28 4.17
C ASN A 71 -10.24 18.36 4.88
N THR A 72 -9.79 17.21 5.38
CA THR A 72 -10.64 16.30 6.15
C THR A 72 -10.98 16.97 7.48
N PRO A 73 -12.25 17.17 7.80
CA PRO A 73 -12.69 17.91 8.99
C PRO A 73 -12.21 17.36 10.32
N ASN A 74 -11.71 16.12 10.32
CA ASN A 74 -11.32 15.39 11.53
C ASN A 74 -9.80 15.36 11.79
N LEU A 75 -8.98 16.01 10.96
CA LEU A 75 -7.56 16.15 11.26
C LEU A 75 -7.37 17.33 12.23
N LYS A 76 -7.39 17.05 13.53
CA LYS A 76 -7.05 18.05 14.55
C LYS A 76 -5.57 18.42 14.39
N SER A 77 -5.28 19.68 14.14
CA SER A 77 -3.96 20.25 13.90
C SER A 77 -2.92 19.92 14.98
N ASP A 78 -3.39 19.66 16.20
CA ASP A 78 -2.53 19.42 17.40
C ASP A 78 -1.86 18.04 17.40
N LYS A 79 -2.20 17.17 16.43
CA LYS A 79 -1.69 15.80 16.34
C LYS A 79 -0.85 15.53 15.07
N ILE A 80 -0.37 16.56 14.41
CA ILE A 80 0.37 16.42 13.12
C ILE A 80 1.61 15.52 13.27
N LEU A 81 2.23 15.46 14.44
CA LEU A 81 3.41 14.62 14.71
C LEU A 81 3.09 13.32 15.48
N ASP A 82 1.82 13.01 15.72
CA ASP A 82 1.42 11.78 16.39
C ASP A 82 1.55 10.57 15.45
N PHE A 83 1.95 9.43 16.01
CA PHE A 83 1.99 8.13 15.30
C PHE A 83 0.65 7.75 14.71
N SER A 84 -0.47 8.24 15.25
CA SER A 84 -1.81 8.05 14.70
C SER A 84 -2.04 8.72 13.34
N ASN A 85 -1.21 9.68 12.96
CA ASN A 85 -1.28 10.41 11.68
C ASN A 85 -0.41 9.79 10.57
N ARG A 86 0.15 8.61 10.78
CA ARG A 86 0.88 7.88 9.75
C ARG A 86 -0.07 7.26 8.73
N LEU A 87 0.43 7.02 7.51
CA LEU A 87 -0.36 6.40 6.45
C LEU A 87 -0.98 5.06 6.89
N GLU A 88 -0.29 4.27 7.72
CA GLU A 88 -0.82 3.03 8.26
C GLU A 88 -2.13 3.23 9.03
N GLY A 89 -2.25 4.33 9.77
CA GLY A 89 -3.46 4.69 10.52
C GLY A 89 -4.68 5.00 9.64
N TYR A 90 -4.51 5.08 8.33
CA TYR A 90 -5.59 5.35 7.38
C TYR A 90 -5.80 4.23 6.37
N LEU A 91 -4.72 3.53 5.97
CA LEU A 91 -4.75 2.60 4.86
C LEU A 91 -4.86 1.14 5.26
N SER A 92 -4.52 0.78 6.50
CA SER A 92 -4.60 -0.61 6.97
C SER A 92 -6.04 -1.07 7.20
N GLY A 93 -6.27 -2.39 7.12
CA GLY A 93 -7.59 -2.97 7.35
C GLY A 93 -8.13 -2.68 8.74
N LYS A 94 -7.29 -2.71 9.78
CA LYS A 94 -7.68 -2.33 11.15
C LYS A 94 -8.11 -0.87 11.24
N SER A 95 -7.43 0.02 10.51
CA SER A 95 -7.76 1.44 10.49
C SER A 95 -9.05 1.71 9.73
N ILE A 96 -9.28 1.00 8.61
CA ILE A 96 -10.54 1.03 7.88
C ILE A 96 -11.70 0.64 8.78
N GLU A 97 -11.60 -0.50 9.47
CA GLU A 97 -12.63 -0.98 10.39
C GLU A 97 -12.92 0.04 11.49
N LYS A 98 -11.86 0.50 12.17
CA LYS A 98 -11.98 1.45 13.26
C LYS A 98 -12.65 2.75 12.81
N ARG A 99 -12.16 3.36 11.74
CA ARG A 99 -12.67 4.64 11.24
C ARG A 99 -14.11 4.54 10.77
N PHE A 100 -14.46 3.48 10.02
CA PHE A 100 -15.84 3.25 9.57
C PHE A 100 -16.78 3.08 10.75
N ASN A 101 -16.43 2.20 11.69
CA ASN A 101 -17.27 1.88 12.84
C ASN A 101 -17.46 3.09 13.77
N GLU A 102 -16.42 3.91 13.97
CA GLU A 102 -16.52 5.16 14.73
C GLU A 102 -17.40 6.20 14.01
N GLN A 103 -17.27 6.32 12.68
CA GLN A 103 -18.00 7.32 11.88
C GLN A 103 -19.49 7.03 11.79
N PHE A 104 -19.86 5.75 11.65
CA PHE A 104 -21.24 5.33 11.40
C PHE A 104 -21.89 4.60 12.58
N ASN A 105 -21.20 4.53 13.72
CA ASN A 105 -21.65 3.83 14.92
C ASN A 105 -22.04 2.35 14.62
N GLU A 106 -21.16 1.66 13.89
CA GLU A 106 -21.33 0.26 13.51
C GLU A 106 -20.21 -0.62 14.11
N SER A 107 -20.30 -1.94 13.89
CA SER A 107 -19.30 -2.92 14.33
C SER A 107 -19.15 -4.02 13.26
N ILE A 108 -18.58 -3.65 12.12
CA ILE A 108 -18.39 -4.56 10.98
C ILE A 108 -16.93 -4.60 10.55
N SER A 109 -16.55 -5.69 9.87
CA SER A 109 -15.20 -5.89 9.38
C SER A 109 -14.92 -5.09 8.10
N ALA A 110 -13.63 -4.84 7.80
CA ALA A 110 -13.24 -4.22 6.54
C ALA A 110 -13.81 -4.97 5.33
N LYS A 111 -13.79 -6.30 5.35
CA LYS A 111 -14.38 -7.14 4.29
C LYS A 111 -15.86 -6.86 4.08
N GLU A 112 -16.62 -6.71 5.17
CA GLU A 112 -18.05 -6.39 5.09
C GLU A 112 -18.27 -4.97 4.56
N ILE A 113 -17.44 -3.99 4.92
CA ILE A 113 -17.50 -2.62 4.38
C ILE A 113 -17.35 -2.65 2.86
N PHE A 114 -16.34 -3.36 2.32
CA PHE A 114 -16.16 -3.51 0.88
C PHE A 114 -17.30 -4.29 0.22
N SER A 115 -17.85 -5.32 0.89
CA SER A 115 -19.02 -6.07 0.41
C SER A 115 -20.24 -5.16 0.25
N ARG A 116 -20.51 -4.33 1.25
CA ARG A 116 -21.62 -3.35 1.22
C ARG A 116 -21.38 -2.25 0.19
N TYR A 117 -20.14 -1.79 0.03
CA TYR A 117 -19.78 -0.87 -1.04
C TYR A 117 -20.17 -1.41 -2.42
N ARG A 118 -19.85 -2.68 -2.72
CA ARG A 118 -20.26 -3.34 -3.98
C ARG A 118 -21.78 -3.43 -4.16
N LYS A 119 -22.51 -3.48 -3.05
CA LYS A 119 -23.99 -3.43 -3.04
C LYS A 119 -24.56 -2.00 -3.06
N LYS A 120 -23.71 -0.98 -3.20
CA LYS A 120 -24.08 0.44 -3.24
C LYS A 120 -24.72 0.96 -1.94
N ASP A 121 -24.36 0.39 -0.79
CA ASP A 121 -24.72 0.94 0.50
C ASP A 121 -24.18 2.37 0.65
N SER A 122 -25.00 3.28 1.17
CA SER A 122 -24.68 4.71 1.20
C SER A 122 -23.48 5.03 2.06
N ASN A 123 -23.43 4.47 3.29
CA ASN A 123 -22.34 4.74 4.24
C ASN A 123 -21.01 4.15 3.72
N SER A 124 -21.05 2.90 3.25
CA SER A 124 -19.88 2.24 2.69
C SER A 124 -19.39 2.92 1.42
N THR A 125 -20.30 3.45 0.59
CA THR A 125 -19.96 4.19 -0.63
C THR A 125 -19.27 5.51 -0.30
N LEU A 126 -19.79 6.26 0.65
CA LEU A 126 -19.19 7.50 1.11
C LEU A 126 -17.77 7.26 1.65
N PHE A 127 -17.63 6.30 2.55
CA PHE A 127 -16.36 5.95 3.19
C PHE A 127 -15.30 5.44 2.19
N ILE A 128 -15.69 4.53 1.29
CA ILE A 128 -14.75 3.98 0.30
C ILE A 128 -14.33 5.03 -0.73
N ASN A 129 -15.18 5.99 -1.07
CA ASN A 129 -14.77 7.10 -1.92
C ASN A 129 -13.75 8.01 -1.23
N GLU A 130 -13.90 8.29 0.06
CA GLU A 130 -12.88 8.98 0.87
C GLU A 130 -11.58 8.17 0.93
N TYR A 131 -11.67 6.85 1.17
CA TYR A 131 -10.51 5.95 1.18
C TYR A 131 -9.74 5.98 -0.15
N LYS A 132 -10.44 6.01 -1.28
CA LYS A 132 -9.80 6.15 -2.60
C LYS A 132 -9.03 7.46 -2.75
N ASP A 133 -9.58 8.55 -2.27
CA ASP A 133 -8.90 9.86 -2.31
C ASP A 133 -7.66 9.87 -1.42
N ILE A 134 -7.76 9.31 -0.22
CA ILE A 134 -6.64 9.16 0.71
C ILE A 134 -5.53 8.31 0.07
N LEU A 135 -5.86 7.11 -0.42
CA LEU A 135 -4.88 6.23 -1.04
C LEU A 135 -4.21 6.89 -2.26
N ALA A 136 -4.98 7.55 -3.13
CA ALA A 136 -4.44 8.24 -4.29
C ALA A 136 -3.47 9.37 -3.90
N ARG A 137 -3.76 10.16 -2.87
CA ARG A 137 -2.84 11.19 -2.34
C ARG A 137 -1.56 10.59 -1.76
N CYS A 138 -1.66 9.47 -1.07
CA CYS A 138 -0.50 8.78 -0.55
C CYS A 138 0.40 8.24 -1.68
N LEU A 139 -0.20 7.78 -2.78
CA LEU A 139 0.54 7.30 -3.95
C LEU A 139 1.27 8.43 -4.70
N VAL A 140 0.77 9.66 -4.63
CA VAL A 140 1.50 10.84 -5.15
C VAL A 140 2.91 10.90 -4.58
N ILE A 141 3.07 10.68 -3.27
CA ILE A 141 4.37 10.73 -2.59
C ILE A 141 5.35 9.72 -3.22
N ILE A 142 4.88 8.49 -3.45
CA ILE A 142 5.70 7.43 -4.05
C ILE A 142 6.10 7.82 -5.48
N ILE A 143 5.14 8.25 -6.27
CA ILE A 143 5.36 8.57 -7.69
C ILE A 143 6.29 9.78 -7.83
N THR A 144 6.05 10.85 -7.09
CA THR A 144 6.87 12.07 -7.19
C THR A 144 8.28 11.93 -6.59
N THR A 145 8.51 10.90 -5.75
CA THR A 145 9.81 10.67 -5.12
C THR A 145 10.63 9.61 -5.84
N LEU A 146 9.98 8.55 -6.36
CA LEU A 146 10.66 7.37 -6.89
C LEU A 146 10.40 7.15 -8.38
N ASP A 147 9.33 7.73 -8.93
CA ASP A 147 8.85 7.54 -10.31
C ASP A 147 8.93 6.07 -10.77
N PRO A 148 8.26 5.13 -10.05
CA PRO A 148 8.40 3.71 -10.36
C PRO A 148 7.66 3.34 -11.65
N ASP A 149 8.19 2.35 -12.39
CA ASP A 149 7.51 1.79 -13.56
C ASP A 149 6.19 1.11 -13.17
N ALA A 150 6.20 0.41 -12.04
CA ALA A 150 5.05 -0.33 -11.55
C ALA A 150 4.84 -0.22 -10.05
N ILE A 151 3.57 -0.20 -9.62
CA ILE A 151 3.15 -0.37 -8.23
C ILE A 151 2.30 -1.64 -8.15
N VAL A 152 2.73 -2.61 -7.30
CA VAL A 152 2.01 -3.87 -7.09
C VAL A 152 1.30 -3.85 -5.75
N PHE A 153 0.00 -4.10 -5.76
CA PHE A 153 -0.86 -4.03 -4.57
C PHE A 153 -1.17 -5.44 -4.03
N GLY A 154 -0.64 -5.78 -2.86
CA GLY A 154 -0.89 -7.04 -2.17
C GLY A 154 -1.54 -6.88 -0.81
N GLY A 155 -1.81 -8.02 -0.16
CA GLY A 155 -2.50 -8.09 1.13
C GLY A 155 -4.01 -8.17 1.04
N GLY A 156 -4.67 -8.55 2.14
CA GLY A 156 -6.09 -8.86 2.17
C GLY A 156 -7.00 -7.71 1.72
N ILE A 157 -6.66 -6.47 2.06
CA ILE A 157 -7.42 -5.29 1.60
C ILE A 157 -7.27 -5.08 0.10
N SER A 158 -6.07 -5.33 -0.46
CA SER A 158 -5.86 -5.21 -1.92
C SER A 158 -6.69 -6.22 -2.71
N ASN A 159 -7.04 -7.37 -2.14
CA ASN A 159 -7.94 -8.34 -2.76
C ASN A 159 -9.38 -7.80 -2.87
N GLU A 160 -9.79 -6.94 -1.94
CA GLU A 160 -11.10 -6.29 -1.96
C GLU A 160 -11.16 -5.08 -2.92
N ILE A 161 -10.00 -4.54 -3.32
CA ILE A 161 -9.92 -3.38 -4.21
C ILE A 161 -10.13 -3.84 -5.66
N ASP A 162 -11.26 -3.49 -6.24
CA ASP A 162 -11.60 -3.70 -7.66
C ASP A 162 -11.53 -2.41 -8.50
N PHE A 163 -11.02 -1.33 -7.89
CA PHE A 163 -11.03 0.03 -8.46
C PHE A 163 -9.62 0.63 -8.66
N LEU A 164 -8.60 -0.18 -8.95
CA LEU A 164 -7.21 0.32 -9.18
C LEU A 164 -7.14 1.39 -10.27
N ASP A 165 -7.91 1.25 -11.36
CA ASP A 165 -7.95 2.25 -12.42
C ASP A 165 -8.50 3.59 -11.94
N GLN A 166 -9.49 3.56 -11.03
CA GLN A 166 -10.03 4.79 -10.44
C GLN A 166 -8.98 5.46 -9.54
N ILE A 167 -8.23 4.67 -8.76
CA ILE A 167 -7.13 5.18 -7.94
C ILE A 167 -6.04 5.79 -8.83
N LYS A 168 -5.63 5.09 -9.91
CA LYS A 168 -4.65 5.61 -10.86
C LYS A 168 -5.10 6.95 -11.45
N LYS A 169 -6.35 7.04 -11.91
CA LYS A 169 -6.93 8.28 -12.45
C LYS A 169 -6.93 9.42 -11.44
N LYS A 170 -7.29 9.14 -10.17
CA LYS A 170 -7.26 10.14 -9.10
C LYS A 170 -5.82 10.59 -8.80
N THR A 171 -4.88 9.65 -8.71
CA THR A 171 -3.46 9.96 -8.49
C THR A 171 -2.92 10.85 -9.62
N SER A 172 -3.17 10.48 -10.86
CA SER A 172 -2.84 11.25 -12.05
C SER A 172 -3.40 12.69 -11.98
N SER A 173 -4.66 12.83 -11.57
CA SER A 173 -5.30 14.14 -11.37
C SER A 173 -4.61 14.98 -10.28
N PHE A 174 -4.20 14.37 -9.17
CA PHE A 174 -3.55 15.10 -8.08
C PHE A 174 -2.15 15.61 -8.43
N ILE A 175 -1.42 14.92 -9.30
CA ILE A 175 -0.10 15.37 -9.80
C ILE A 175 -0.18 16.16 -11.11
N ASN A 176 -1.39 16.36 -11.64
CA ASN A 176 -1.63 17.00 -12.92
C ASN A 176 -0.86 16.37 -14.10
N GLU A 177 -0.72 15.04 -14.09
CA GLU A 177 -0.06 14.26 -15.14
C GLU A 177 -1.08 13.29 -15.79
N PRO A 178 -1.80 13.72 -16.84
CA PRO A 178 -2.88 12.92 -17.44
C PRO A 178 -2.37 11.61 -18.09
N ASN A 179 -1.09 11.56 -18.46
CA ASN A 179 -0.46 10.41 -19.13
C ASN A 179 0.45 9.63 -18.16
N LEU A 180 0.06 9.50 -16.88
CA LEU A 180 0.84 8.77 -15.88
C LEU A 180 1.21 7.36 -16.38
N LYS A 181 2.50 7.14 -16.60
CA LYS A 181 3.04 5.89 -17.15
C LYS A 181 3.09 4.77 -16.12
N THR A 182 3.33 5.10 -14.85
CA THR A 182 3.35 4.10 -13.77
C THR A 182 2.14 3.17 -13.86
N VAL A 183 2.35 1.87 -13.92
CA VAL A 183 1.26 0.89 -13.97
C VAL A 183 0.88 0.41 -12.58
N PHE A 184 -0.42 0.20 -12.35
CA PHE A 184 -0.95 -0.31 -11.09
C PHE A 184 -1.38 -1.76 -11.30
N LEU A 185 -0.79 -2.69 -10.56
CA LEU A 185 -0.89 -4.12 -10.78
C LEU A 185 -1.46 -4.86 -9.58
N LYS A 186 -2.27 -5.87 -9.85
CA LYS A 186 -2.58 -6.93 -8.88
C LYS A 186 -1.48 -8.00 -8.91
N PRO A 187 -1.24 -8.70 -7.79
CA PRO A 187 -0.22 -9.74 -7.75
C PRO A 187 -0.64 -10.94 -8.62
N LYS A 188 0.33 -11.56 -9.26
CA LYS A 188 0.13 -12.78 -10.05
C LYS A 188 -0.11 -14.00 -9.17
N TYR A 189 0.58 -14.07 -8.03
CA TYR A 189 0.59 -15.26 -7.17
C TYR A 189 -0.22 -15.07 -5.88
N GLY A 190 -0.84 -13.90 -5.67
CA GLY A 190 -1.66 -13.61 -4.49
C GLY A 190 -0.91 -13.88 -3.18
N ASP A 191 -1.51 -14.67 -2.30
CA ASP A 191 -0.92 -14.97 -0.98
C ASP A 191 0.36 -15.82 -1.05
N ALA A 192 0.60 -16.53 -2.16
CA ALA A 192 1.80 -17.32 -2.36
C ALA A 192 3.06 -16.47 -2.66
N SER A 193 2.91 -15.21 -3.05
CA SER A 193 4.05 -14.33 -3.41
C SER A 193 5.06 -14.19 -2.27
N GLY A 194 4.60 -14.16 -1.02
CA GLY A 194 5.49 -14.08 0.15
C GLY A 194 6.41 -15.29 0.30
N VAL A 195 5.87 -16.50 0.17
CA VAL A 195 6.66 -17.76 0.26
C VAL A 195 7.62 -17.87 -0.92
N ARG A 196 7.17 -17.54 -2.13
CA ARG A 196 8.01 -17.52 -3.34
C ARG A 196 9.18 -16.57 -3.21
N GLY A 197 8.94 -15.35 -2.73
CA GLY A 197 9.99 -14.35 -2.53
C GLY A 197 11.03 -14.78 -1.51
N ALA A 198 10.62 -15.46 -0.43
CA ALA A 198 11.56 -16.04 0.53
C ALA A 198 12.47 -17.09 -0.12
N ALA A 199 11.94 -17.94 -0.99
CA ALA A 199 12.73 -18.92 -1.74
C ALA A 199 13.69 -18.26 -2.75
N ILE A 200 13.32 -17.13 -3.37
CA ILE A 200 14.20 -16.36 -4.25
C ILE A 200 15.35 -15.75 -3.44
N LEU A 201 15.06 -15.16 -2.29
CA LEU A 201 16.08 -14.54 -1.40
C LEU A 201 17.10 -15.56 -0.90
N SER A 202 16.65 -16.76 -0.52
CA SER A 202 17.57 -17.81 -0.07
C SER A 202 18.60 -18.20 -1.15
N ARG A 203 18.20 -18.20 -2.41
CA ARG A 203 19.10 -18.47 -3.55
C ARG A 203 20.08 -17.32 -3.82
N GLN A 204 19.63 -16.07 -3.66
CA GLN A 204 20.50 -14.90 -3.87
C GLN A 204 21.54 -14.72 -2.76
N SER A 205 21.28 -15.20 -1.54
CA SER A 205 22.20 -15.15 -0.41
C SER A 205 23.26 -16.27 -0.44
N SER A 206 23.13 -17.23 -1.36
CA SER A 206 24.03 -18.41 -1.49
C SER A 206 25.07 -18.22 -2.60
N ILE A 207 25.14 -17.06 -3.22
CA ILE A 207 26.13 -16.63 -4.24
C ILE A 207 26.96 -15.49 -3.66
#